data_2b0a0f5f83331384f8333a10c85022d2
#
_entry.id   2b0a0f5f83331384f8333a10c85022d2
#
_cell.length_a   1.000
_cell.length_b   1.000
_cell.length_c   1.000
_cell.angle_alpha   90.00
_cell.angle_beta   90.00
_cell.angle_gamma   90.00
#
_symmetry.space_group_name_H-M   'P 1'
#
loop_
_entity.id
_entity.type
_entity.pdbx_description
1 polymer ?
#
loop_
_entity_poly.entity_id
_entity_poly.type
_entity_poly.pdbx_seq_one_letter_code
_entity_poly.pdbx_strand_id
1 'polypeptide(L)'
;MKLTVVPSDKTIIIDTEGVVCSNVDLSWIPTDVHAMHWDSSTNKGHVEYEDNAVDGNGDKKWGDEITAIGIWQQAVTDHANEKTAQANAIEAARDHLAEVKQYRNALLSWSDWTQGNDSPLSSSKKTEWATYRQALRDVPATIAADSNLTAKAMADDFTHSSWPTKPT
;
A
#
# COMPACT_ATOMS: atom_id res chain seq x y z
N MET A 1 17.92 2.77 11.10
CA MET A 1 17.21 3.60 10.11
C MET A 1 18.21 4.52 9.46
N LYS A 2 18.32 4.47 8.15
CA LYS A 2 19.03 5.49 7.37
C LYS A 2 17.99 6.32 6.64
N LEU A 3 18.09 7.63 6.80
CA LEU A 3 17.22 8.61 6.19
C LEU A 3 18.01 9.37 5.14
N THR A 4 17.45 9.51 3.95
CA THR A 4 17.95 10.40 2.90
C THR A 4 16.84 11.36 2.48
N VAL A 5 17.14 12.62 2.41
CA VAL A 5 16.23 13.67 1.95
C VAL A 5 16.89 14.44 0.82
N VAL A 6 16.17 14.56 -0.31
CA VAL A 6 16.61 15.30 -1.50
C VAL A 6 15.55 16.35 -1.82
N PRO A 7 15.74 17.61 -1.38
CA PRO A 7 14.72 18.65 -1.49
C PRO A 7 14.35 19.01 -2.93
N SER A 8 15.32 19.06 -3.85
CA SER A 8 15.08 19.34 -5.27
C SER A 8 14.14 18.35 -5.93
N ASP A 9 14.23 17.08 -5.53
CA ASP A 9 13.42 15.98 -6.05
C ASP A 9 12.14 15.76 -5.23
N LYS A 10 11.95 16.54 -4.15
CA LYS A 10 10.85 16.37 -3.19
C LYS A 10 10.77 14.94 -2.68
N THR A 11 11.91 14.33 -2.40
CA THR A 11 12.01 12.88 -2.13
C THR A 11 12.57 12.62 -0.74
N ILE A 12 11.93 11.68 -0.05
CA ILE A 12 12.40 11.12 1.23
C ILE A 12 12.52 9.61 1.09
N ILE A 13 13.65 9.07 1.53
CA ILE A 13 13.95 7.64 1.53
C ILE A 13 14.30 7.20 2.94
N ILE A 14 13.63 6.15 3.44
CA ILE A 14 13.99 5.44 4.66
C ILE A 14 14.32 3.99 4.29
N ASP A 15 15.58 3.59 4.44
CA ASP A 15 16.09 2.31 3.96
C ASP A 15 15.40 1.09 4.58
N THR A 16 14.98 1.19 5.85
CA THR A 16 14.29 0.11 6.56
C THR A 16 12.83 -0.07 6.15
N GLU A 17 12.25 0.92 5.47
CA GLU A 17 10.84 0.92 5.09
C GLU A 17 10.61 0.38 3.66
N GLY A 18 11.66 0.36 2.82
CA GLY A 18 11.57 -0.08 1.43
C GLY A 18 10.65 0.78 0.54
N VAL A 19 10.24 1.94 1.03
CA VAL A 19 9.34 2.87 0.34
C VAL A 19 10.08 4.17 0.08
N VAL A 20 10.02 4.63 -1.17
CA VAL A 20 10.46 5.97 -1.59
C VAL A 20 9.24 6.86 -1.65
N CYS A 21 9.21 7.92 -0.85
CA CYS A 21 8.16 8.92 -0.91
C CYS A 21 8.60 10.08 -1.80
N SER A 22 7.86 10.34 -2.87
CA SER A 22 8.10 11.41 -3.83
C SER A 22 6.98 12.43 -3.79
N ASN A 23 7.22 13.64 -4.26
CA ASN A 23 6.30 14.78 -4.23
C ASN A 23 5.93 15.25 -2.82
N VAL A 24 6.78 15.00 -1.84
CA VAL A 24 6.58 15.47 -0.46
C VAL A 24 6.77 16.99 -0.40
N ASP A 25 5.97 17.67 0.41
CA ASP A 25 6.19 19.09 0.70
C ASP A 25 7.39 19.24 1.65
N LEU A 26 8.52 19.68 1.08
CA LEU A 26 9.78 19.95 1.77
C LEU A 26 10.11 21.45 1.84
N SER A 27 9.10 22.31 1.73
CA SER A 27 9.26 23.79 1.74
C SER A 27 9.85 24.34 3.04
N TRP A 28 9.85 23.55 4.11
CA TRP A 28 10.47 23.88 5.39
C TRP A 28 12.01 23.73 5.39
N ILE A 29 12.58 23.08 4.37
CA ILE A 29 14.02 22.90 4.22
C ILE A 29 14.60 24.15 3.52
N PRO A 30 15.72 24.70 3.99
CA PRO A 30 16.40 25.79 3.31
C PRO A 30 16.74 25.45 1.85
N THR A 31 16.56 26.43 0.96
CA THR A 31 16.72 26.24 -0.48
C THR A 31 18.16 26.01 -0.94
N ASP A 32 19.12 26.24 -0.07
CA ASP A 32 20.55 25.99 -0.29
C ASP A 32 20.99 24.58 0.12
N VAL A 33 20.09 23.76 0.65
CA VAL A 33 20.35 22.34 0.95
C VAL A 33 20.14 21.49 -0.30
N HIS A 34 21.17 20.76 -0.69
CA HIS A 34 21.15 19.79 -1.77
C HIS A 34 20.59 18.45 -1.30
N ALA A 35 21.18 17.89 -0.23
CA ALA A 35 20.74 16.63 0.36
C ALA A 35 21.05 16.55 1.86
N MET A 36 20.38 15.64 2.54
CA MET A 36 20.69 15.24 3.91
C MET A 36 20.67 13.74 4.05
N HIS A 37 21.67 13.22 4.75
CA HIS A 37 21.78 11.81 5.12
C HIS A 37 21.87 11.67 6.63
N TRP A 38 21.14 10.71 7.20
CA TRP A 38 21.17 10.41 8.63
C TRP A 38 21.21 8.90 8.88
N ASP A 39 22.04 8.48 9.83
CA ASP A 39 22.08 7.08 10.31
C ASP A 39 21.80 7.04 11.82
N SER A 40 20.64 6.52 12.19
CA SER A 40 20.24 6.40 13.60
C SER A 40 21.06 5.40 14.40
N SER A 41 21.78 4.48 13.76
CA SER A 41 22.63 3.51 14.44
C SER A 41 23.90 4.12 14.99
N THR A 42 24.39 5.18 14.33
CA THR A 42 25.57 5.93 14.72
C THR A 42 25.27 7.28 15.36
N ASN A 43 24.00 7.73 15.30
CA ASN A 43 23.57 9.08 15.63
C ASN A 43 24.39 10.15 14.89
N LYS A 44 24.66 9.90 13.63
CA LYS A 44 25.41 10.81 12.77
C LYS A 44 24.72 10.99 11.44
N GLY A 45 24.90 12.16 10.88
CA GLY A 45 24.42 12.50 9.55
C GLY A 45 25.27 13.58 8.92
N HIS A 46 24.90 13.94 7.71
CA HIS A 46 25.58 14.93 6.91
C HIS A 46 24.56 15.71 6.09
N VAL A 47 24.73 17.03 6.05
CA VAL A 47 23.97 17.94 5.17
C VAL A 47 24.88 18.40 4.07
N GLU A 48 24.46 18.23 2.85
CA GLU A 48 25.13 18.72 1.64
C GLU A 48 24.42 19.98 1.15
N TYR A 49 25.18 20.94 0.68
CA TYR A 49 24.66 22.20 0.18
C TYR A 49 24.83 22.31 -1.33
N GLU A 50 23.99 23.12 -1.96
CA GLU A 50 24.09 23.45 -3.38
C GLU A 50 25.44 24.12 -3.69
N ASP A 51 25.94 23.95 -4.91
CA ASP A 51 27.25 24.45 -5.32
C ASP A 51 27.45 25.97 -5.17
N ASN A 52 26.35 26.72 -5.21
CA ASN A 52 26.32 28.15 -5.06
C ASN A 52 25.96 28.64 -3.65
N ALA A 53 25.80 27.72 -2.70
CA ALA A 53 25.45 28.05 -1.33
C ALA A 53 26.63 28.76 -0.63
N VAL A 54 26.33 29.85 0.04
CA VAL A 54 27.30 30.65 0.82
C VAL A 54 26.81 30.86 2.25
N ASP A 55 27.75 30.99 3.16
CA ASP A 55 27.46 31.36 4.56
C ASP A 55 27.19 32.87 4.72
N GLY A 56 26.97 33.29 5.98
CA GLY A 56 26.75 34.71 6.30
C GLY A 56 27.92 35.62 6.02
N ASN A 57 29.10 35.11 5.75
CA ASN A 57 30.31 35.89 5.38
C ASN A 57 30.53 35.90 3.86
N GLY A 58 29.75 35.13 3.11
CA GLY A 58 29.88 34.97 1.66
C GLY A 58 30.85 33.84 1.25
N ASP A 59 31.32 33.04 2.20
CA ASP A 59 32.16 31.87 1.92
C ASP A 59 31.33 30.67 1.50
N LYS A 60 31.84 29.84 0.57
CA LYS A 60 31.14 28.61 0.09
C LYS A 60 30.86 27.66 1.24
N LYS A 61 29.60 27.21 1.33
CA LYS A 61 29.20 26.12 2.23
C LYS A 61 29.60 24.78 1.59
N TRP A 62 30.22 23.89 2.37
CA TRP A 62 30.68 22.58 1.87
C TRP A 62 29.78 21.44 2.34
N GLY A 63 29.38 21.47 3.56
CA GLY A 63 28.57 20.45 4.18
C GLY A 63 28.76 20.44 5.68
N ASP A 64 27.74 20.07 6.41
CA ASP A 64 27.73 20.05 7.87
C ASP A 64 27.54 18.63 8.39
N GLU A 65 28.42 18.20 9.29
CA GLU A 65 28.19 16.99 10.07
C GLU A 65 27.13 17.31 11.14
N ILE A 66 26.11 16.45 11.24
CA ILE A 66 25.08 16.56 12.27
C ILE A 66 25.17 15.37 13.23
N THR A 67 25.07 15.63 14.53
CA THR A 67 25.15 14.62 15.61
C THR A 67 23.81 14.42 16.30
N ALA A 68 22.76 15.06 15.81
CA ALA A 68 21.37 14.88 16.24
C ALA A 68 20.45 15.08 15.06
N ILE A 69 19.41 14.28 14.98
CA ILE A 69 18.43 14.38 13.87
C ILE A 69 17.74 15.77 13.83
N GLY A 70 17.50 16.39 14.99
CA GLY A 70 16.99 17.75 15.10
C GLY A 70 15.74 18.01 14.24
N ILE A 71 15.79 19.08 13.46
CA ILE A 71 14.68 19.48 12.56
C ILE A 71 14.34 18.40 11.51
N TRP A 72 15.28 17.54 11.16
CA TRP A 72 15.09 16.48 10.16
C TRP A 72 14.15 15.38 10.62
N GLN A 73 13.77 15.35 11.92
CA GLN A 73 12.71 14.49 12.42
C GLN A 73 11.38 14.75 11.69
N GLN A 74 11.19 15.97 11.18
CA GLN A 74 10.03 16.30 10.34
C GLN A 74 9.99 15.42 9.09
N ALA A 75 11.13 15.19 8.43
CA ALA A 75 11.18 14.31 7.25
C ALA A 75 10.73 12.88 7.55
N VAL A 76 11.02 12.36 8.75
CA VAL A 76 10.53 11.02 9.16
C VAL A 76 9.00 11.02 9.28
N THR A 77 8.44 12.10 9.83
CA THR A 77 6.98 12.27 9.94
C THR A 77 6.33 12.42 8.57
N ASP A 78 6.92 13.24 7.69
CA ASP A 78 6.41 13.47 6.34
C ASP A 78 6.44 12.19 5.50
N HIS A 79 7.51 11.38 5.63
CA HIS A 79 7.59 10.05 5.00
C HIS A 79 6.45 9.14 5.46
N ALA A 80 6.18 9.08 6.77
CA ALA A 80 5.13 8.24 7.33
C ALA A 80 3.73 8.69 6.85
N ASN A 81 3.51 10.01 6.79
CA ASN A 81 2.27 10.59 6.30
C ASN A 81 2.05 10.30 4.81
N GLU A 82 3.08 10.49 3.98
CA GLU A 82 3.01 10.23 2.55
C GLU A 82 2.80 8.74 2.26
N LYS A 83 3.50 7.86 2.94
CA LYS A 83 3.28 6.40 2.86
C LYS A 83 1.82 6.03 3.17
N THR A 84 1.25 6.65 4.20
CA THR A 84 -0.16 6.45 4.56
C THR A 84 -1.09 7.00 3.49
N ALA A 85 -0.81 8.18 2.96
CA ALA A 85 -1.60 8.80 1.90
C ALA A 85 -1.58 7.95 0.62
N GLN A 86 -0.42 7.42 0.23
CA GLN A 86 -0.27 6.51 -0.91
C GLN A 86 -1.07 5.22 -0.72
N ALA A 87 -0.99 4.60 0.47
CA ALA A 87 -1.76 3.42 0.79
C ALA A 87 -3.27 3.67 0.71
N ASN A 88 -3.74 4.79 1.26
CA ASN A 88 -5.14 5.21 1.19
C ASN A 88 -5.59 5.49 -0.25
N ALA A 89 -4.74 6.11 -1.07
CA ALA A 89 -5.05 6.39 -2.48
C ALA A 89 -5.16 5.09 -3.30
N ILE A 90 -4.28 4.12 -3.06
CA ILE A 90 -4.36 2.79 -3.69
C ILE A 90 -5.66 2.11 -3.29
N GLU A 91 -6.00 2.12 -2.00
CA GLU A 91 -7.22 1.50 -1.50
C GLU A 91 -8.48 2.18 -2.07
N ALA A 92 -8.49 3.52 -2.13
CA ALA A 92 -9.61 4.28 -2.70
C ALA A 92 -9.80 4.05 -4.21
N ALA A 93 -8.75 3.67 -4.93
CA ALA A 93 -8.79 3.38 -6.36
C ALA A 93 -9.23 1.94 -6.68
N ARG A 94 -9.31 1.05 -5.68
CA ARG A 94 -9.71 -0.36 -5.88
C ARG A 94 -11.20 -0.47 -6.17
N ASP A 95 -11.57 -1.29 -7.14
CA ASP A 95 -12.95 -1.75 -7.35
C ASP A 95 -13.13 -3.12 -6.67
N HIS A 96 -13.42 -3.08 -5.38
CA HIS A 96 -13.60 -4.30 -4.57
C HIS A 96 -14.71 -5.20 -5.10
N LEU A 97 -15.78 -4.62 -5.66
CA LEU A 97 -16.85 -5.42 -6.24
C LEU A 97 -16.40 -6.16 -7.51
N ALA A 98 -15.54 -5.53 -8.30
CA ALA A 98 -14.92 -6.21 -9.45
C ALA A 98 -14.02 -7.36 -8.99
N GLU A 99 -13.21 -7.18 -7.95
CA GLU A 99 -12.36 -8.21 -7.37
C GLU A 99 -13.19 -9.40 -6.84
N VAL A 100 -14.26 -9.12 -6.10
CA VAL A 100 -15.22 -10.15 -5.63
C VAL A 100 -15.80 -10.93 -6.82
N LYS A 101 -16.21 -10.23 -7.88
CA LYS A 101 -16.74 -10.89 -9.09
C LYS A 101 -15.69 -11.74 -9.77
N GLN A 102 -14.45 -11.28 -9.84
CA GLN A 102 -13.34 -12.04 -10.43
C GLN A 102 -13.08 -13.32 -9.66
N TYR A 103 -12.97 -13.26 -8.33
CA TYR A 103 -12.77 -14.43 -7.49
C TYR A 103 -13.96 -15.41 -7.57
N ARG A 104 -15.18 -14.91 -7.49
CA ARG A 104 -16.40 -15.70 -7.71
C ARG A 104 -16.38 -16.43 -9.04
N ASN A 105 -15.99 -15.76 -10.13
CA ASN A 105 -15.92 -16.36 -11.45
C ASN A 105 -14.88 -17.48 -11.50
N ALA A 106 -13.73 -17.34 -10.85
CA ALA A 106 -12.75 -18.41 -10.74
C ALA A 106 -13.32 -19.64 -10.03
N LEU A 107 -14.06 -19.46 -8.92
CA LEU A 107 -14.72 -20.57 -8.20
C LEU A 107 -15.82 -21.23 -9.05
N LEU A 108 -16.59 -20.47 -9.79
CA LEU A 108 -17.60 -21.01 -10.71
C LEU A 108 -16.93 -21.84 -11.82
N SER A 109 -15.91 -21.31 -12.47
CA SER A 109 -15.18 -22.03 -13.53
C SER A 109 -14.53 -23.31 -13.00
N TRP A 110 -13.88 -23.23 -11.82
CA TRP A 110 -13.28 -24.42 -11.18
C TRP A 110 -14.32 -25.51 -10.86
N SER A 111 -15.57 -25.14 -10.58
CA SER A 111 -16.64 -26.08 -10.25
C SER A 111 -17.53 -26.49 -11.43
N ASP A 112 -17.25 -26.04 -12.66
CA ASP A 112 -18.09 -26.33 -13.84
C ASP A 112 -18.22 -27.84 -14.14
N TRP A 113 -17.14 -28.59 -13.94
CA TRP A 113 -17.13 -30.03 -14.14
C TRP A 113 -18.18 -30.78 -13.31
N THR A 114 -18.58 -30.19 -12.15
CA THR A 114 -19.58 -30.85 -11.27
C THR A 114 -20.98 -30.92 -11.88
N GLN A 115 -21.25 -30.09 -12.89
CA GLN A 115 -22.53 -29.96 -13.55
C GLN A 115 -22.57 -30.67 -14.91
N GLY A 116 -21.42 -31.20 -15.37
CA GLY A 116 -21.35 -31.95 -16.63
C GLY A 116 -22.18 -33.25 -16.61
N ASN A 117 -22.68 -33.68 -17.78
CA ASN A 117 -23.43 -34.91 -17.90
C ASN A 117 -22.57 -36.13 -17.58
N ASP A 118 -21.27 -36.03 -17.85
CA ASP A 118 -20.23 -37.04 -17.61
C ASP A 118 -19.58 -36.96 -16.23
N SER A 119 -20.03 -36.04 -15.39
CA SER A 119 -19.53 -35.89 -14.02
C SER A 119 -19.77 -37.15 -13.21
N PRO A 120 -18.75 -37.69 -12.50
CA PRO A 120 -18.87 -38.95 -11.72
C PRO A 120 -19.67 -38.77 -10.42
N LEU A 121 -20.17 -37.57 -10.13
CA LEU A 121 -20.91 -37.27 -8.92
C LEU A 121 -22.29 -37.91 -8.92
N SER A 122 -22.75 -38.35 -7.73
CA SER A 122 -24.15 -38.78 -7.52
C SER A 122 -25.11 -37.60 -7.74
N SER A 123 -26.37 -37.87 -8.00
CA SER A 123 -27.41 -36.84 -8.17
C SER A 123 -27.52 -35.95 -6.96
N SER A 124 -27.38 -36.50 -5.73
CA SER A 124 -27.36 -35.70 -4.50
C SER A 124 -26.18 -34.71 -4.48
N LYS A 125 -24.98 -35.20 -4.80
CA LYS A 125 -23.78 -34.34 -4.86
C LYS A 125 -23.88 -33.25 -5.95
N LYS A 126 -24.43 -33.61 -7.10
CA LYS A 126 -24.68 -32.57 -8.16
C LYS A 126 -25.62 -31.49 -7.66
N THR A 127 -26.64 -31.83 -6.86
CA THR A 127 -27.55 -30.86 -6.26
C THR A 127 -26.86 -29.99 -5.23
N GLU A 128 -26.02 -30.53 -4.36
CA GLU A 128 -25.22 -29.75 -3.39
C GLU A 128 -24.31 -28.75 -4.12
N TRP A 129 -23.62 -29.18 -5.16
CA TRP A 129 -22.79 -28.32 -5.98
C TRP A 129 -23.60 -27.24 -6.73
N ALA A 130 -24.78 -27.59 -7.22
CA ALA A 130 -25.67 -26.60 -7.87
C ALA A 130 -26.09 -25.50 -6.88
N THR A 131 -26.43 -25.88 -5.65
CA THR A 131 -26.76 -24.94 -4.57
C THR A 131 -25.59 -24.02 -4.22
N TYR A 132 -24.39 -24.59 -4.04
CA TYR A 132 -23.17 -23.84 -3.81
C TYR A 132 -22.90 -22.84 -4.95
N ARG A 133 -23.01 -23.27 -6.19
CA ARG A 133 -22.80 -22.44 -7.38
C ARG A 133 -23.82 -21.31 -7.48
N GLN A 134 -25.08 -21.57 -7.09
CA GLN A 134 -26.09 -20.50 -7.02
C GLN A 134 -25.73 -19.49 -5.93
N ALA A 135 -25.38 -19.96 -4.74
CA ALA A 135 -24.93 -19.09 -3.66
C ALA A 135 -23.72 -18.22 -4.09
N LEU A 136 -22.76 -18.78 -4.84
CA LEU A 136 -21.64 -17.99 -5.41
C LEU A 136 -22.14 -16.89 -6.35
N ARG A 137 -23.14 -17.14 -7.18
CA ARG A 137 -23.69 -16.11 -8.08
C ARG A 137 -24.32 -14.95 -7.31
N ASP A 138 -24.86 -15.23 -6.13
CA ASP A 138 -25.57 -14.25 -5.30
C ASP A 138 -24.63 -13.43 -4.41
N VAL A 139 -23.37 -13.91 -4.16
CA VAL A 139 -22.39 -13.24 -3.32
C VAL A 139 -22.19 -11.77 -3.66
N PRO A 140 -21.97 -11.37 -4.93
CA PRO A 140 -21.72 -9.95 -5.23
C PRO A 140 -22.89 -9.02 -4.84
N ALA A 141 -24.12 -9.48 -4.99
CA ALA A 141 -25.31 -8.71 -4.62
C ALA A 141 -25.45 -8.60 -3.09
N THR A 142 -25.20 -9.70 -2.38
CA THR A 142 -25.25 -9.74 -0.91
C THR A 142 -24.20 -8.81 -0.31
N ILE A 143 -22.96 -8.89 -0.83
CA ILE A 143 -21.84 -8.05 -0.38
C ILE A 143 -22.13 -6.57 -0.69
N ALA A 144 -22.58 -6.25 -1.90
CA ALA A 144 -22.89 -4.87 -2.29
C ALA A 144 -24.03 -4.25 -1.48
N ALA A 145 -24.92 -5.06 -0.89
CA ALA A 145 -26.02 -4.59 -0.06
C ALA A 145 -25.63 -4.33 1.41
N ASP A 146 -24.46 -4.80 1.85
CA ASP A 146 -24.00 -4.65 3.23
C ASP A 146 -23.20 -3.35 3.38
N SER A 147 -23.81 -2.33 3.98
CA SER A 147 -23.18 -1.03 4.21
C SER A 147 -22.10 -1.03 5.29
N ASN A 148 -21.95 -2.12 6.06
CA ASN A 148 -20.96 -2.23 7.13
C ASN A 148 -19.66 -2.92 6.67
N LEU A 149 -19.62 -3.41 5.43
CA LEU A 149 -18.44 -4.04 4.88
C LEU A 149 -17.36 -2.99 4.65
N THR A 150 -16.24 -3.17 5.32
CA THR A 150 -15.03 -2.50 4.88
C THR A 150 -14.57 -3.18 3.59
N ALA A 151 -14.21 -2.40 2.62
CA ALA A 151 -13.72 -2.86 1.32
C ALA A 151 -12.64 -3.94 1.45
N LYS A 152 -11.76 -3.82 2.42
CA LYS A 152 -10.67 -4.76 2.69
C LYS A 152 -11.15 -6.16 3.10
N ALA A 153 -12.19 -6.25 3.93
CA ALA A 153 -12.76 -7.54 4.34
C ALA A 153 -13.44 -8.28 3.18
N MET A 154 -13.78 -7.56 2.09
CA MET A 154 -14.40 -8.15 0.90
C MET A 154 -13.41 -8.73 -0.09
N ALA A 155 -12.22 -8.13 -0.23
CA ALA A 155 -11.33 -8.42 -1.35
C ALA A 155 -10.05 -9.19 -0.96
N ASP A 156 -9.43 -8.89 0.18
CA ASP A 156 -8.08 -9.40 0.45
C ASP A 156 -8.03 -10.83 0.98
N ASP A 157 -9.02 -11.27 1.75
CA ASP A 157 -9.00 -12.59 2.38
C ASP A 157 -10.22 -13.47 2.10
N PHE A 158 -11.25 -12.93 1.47
CA PHE A 158 -12.50 -13.64 1.12
C PHE A 158 -13.13 -14.38 2.31
N THR A 159 -12.94 -13.85 3.53
CA THR A 159 -13.43 -14.47 4.77
C THR A 159 -14.83 -14.04 5.14
N HIS A 160 -15.44 -13.13 4.35
CA HIS A 160 -16.79 -12.66 4.62
C HIS A 160 -17.79 -13.81 4.67
N SER A 161 -18.71 -13.75 5.65
CA SER A 161 -19.71 -14.81 5.88
C SER A 161 -20.65 -15.09 4.71
N SER A 162 -20.72 -14.19 3.73
CA SER A 162 -21.48 -14.41 2.48
C SER A 162 -20.85 -15.39 1.52
N TRP A 163 -19.56 -15.74 1.68
CA TRP A 163 -18.94 -16.78 0.87
C TRP A 163 -19.48 -18.15 1.27
N PRO A 164 -20.09 -18.91 0.35
CA PRO A 164 -20.66 -20.20 0.67
C PRO A 164 -19.58 -21.25 0.94
N THR A 165 -19.89 -22.16 1.86
CA THR A 165 -19.00 -23.31 2.13
C THR A 165 -19.05 -24.28 0.96
N LYS A 166 -17.87 -24.63 0.46
CA LYS A 166 -17.70 -25.60 -0.63
C LYS A 166 -18.18 -26.99 -0.19
N PRO A 167 -18.98 -27.71 -1.02
CA PRO A 167 -19.31 -29.13 -0.78
C PRO A 167 -18.06 -30.02 -0.76
N THR A 168 -18.05 -31.00 0.13
CA THR A 168 -16.97 -32.00 0.29
C THR A 168 -17.19 -33.22 -0.58
#